data_56e474a4e36f9d2fc0756177bc267e78
#
_entry.id   56e474a4e36f9d2fc0756177bc267e78
#
_cell.length_a   1.000
_cell.length_b   1.000
_cell.length_c   1.000
_cell.angle_alpha   90.00
_cell.angle_beta   90.00
_cell.angle_gamma   90.00
#
_symmetry.space_group_name_H-M   'P 1'
#
loop_
_entity.id
_entity.type
_entity.pdbx_description
1 polymer ?
#
loop_
_entity_poly.entity_id
_entity_poly.type
_entity_poly.pdbx_seq_one_letter_code
_entity_poly.pdbx_strand_id
1 'polypeptide(L)'
;VFLRMIDEVSAQGRGVIVMVPEIALTPQTLAIFKGRYGKQVAVFHSALSMGERMDEWKRVKNGEAGIVVGTRCAVFAPFENLGLIIMDEEQEHTYKSESAPRYHARDVAKFRCAQQNALLILASATPSVESYAAAKSGRYSLNRLDERYGNAVLPEVITVDLCEENAAGNRTAISRRLAAELQKNLEAGEQSILLMNRRGYHTFVACRSCGHVVTCPNCSISLTYHRANGRLMCHYCGYSEPFRDTCPECGEQDVRYAGFGTQRVEEELALLFPKARILRMDADTTMAVSYTHLRAHETRHDL
;
A
#
# COMPACT_ATOMS: atom_id res chain seq x y z
N VAL A 1 -13.90 7.41 -15.40
CA VAL A 1 -13.11 8.56 -15.93
C VAL A 1 -12.02 8.03 -16.87
N PHE A 2 -11.08 7.19 -16.44
CA PHE A 2 -9.92 6.75 -17.25
C PHE A 2 -10.31 6.14 -18.60
N LEU A 3 -11.24 5.18 -18.61
CA LEU A 3 -11.64 4.50 -19.86
C LEU A 3 -12.14 5.49 -20.92
N ARG A 4 -12.91 6.53 -20.51
CA ARG A 4 -13.37 7.55 -21.45
C ARG A 4 -12.23 8.37 -22.04
N MET A 5 -11.24 8.74 -21.21
CA MET A 5 -10.06 9.47 -21.70
C MET A 5 -9.21 8.63 -22.63
N ILE A 6 -9.08 7.33 -22.32
CA ILE A 6 -8.40 6.36 -23.21
C ILE A 6 -9.11 6.28 -24.55
N ASP A 7 -10.44 6.17 -24.56
CA ASP A 7 -11.23 6.13 -25.78
C ASP A 7 -11.02 7.39 -26.64
N GLU A 8 -11.07 8.58 -26.03
CA GLU A 8 -10.90 9.86 -26.73
C GLU A 8 -9.50 10.01 -27.35
N VAL A 9 -8.44 9.59 -26.62
CA VAL A 9 -7.07 9.70 -27.13
C VAL A 9 -6.77 8.61 -28.16
N SER A 10 -7.26 7.40 -27.96
CA SER A 10 -7.11 6.30 -28.92
C SER A 10 -7.84 6.58 -30.24
N ALA A 11 -9.00 7.24 -30.19
CA ALA A 11 -9.75 7.67 -31.38
C ALA A 11 -8.95 8.67 -32.26
N GLN A 12 -7.98 9.38 -31.66
CA GLN A 12 -7.07 10.29 -32.36
C GLN A 12 -5.83 9.57 -32.94
N GLY A 13 -5.77 8.24 -32.83
CA GLY A 13 -4.61 7.44 -33.26
C GLY A 13 -3.35 7.67 -32.41
N ARG A 14 -3.50 8.13 -31.17
CA ARG A 14 -2.40 8.37 -30.24
C ARG A 14 -2.28 7.27 -29.20
N GLY A 15 -1.06 6.94 -28.83
CA GLY A 15 -0.75 5.91 -27.84
C GLY A 15 -1.12 6.31 -26.42
N VAL A 16 -1.49 5.33 -25.62
CA VAL A 16 -1.88 5.51 -24.21
C VAL A 16 -1.07 4.58 -23.31
N ILE A 17 -0.55 5.09 -22.21
CA ILE A 17 0.08 4.31 -21.15
C ILE A 17 -0.75 4.44 -19.88
N VAL A 18 -1.17 3.31 -19.33
CA VAL A 18 -1.82 3.23 -18.01
C VAL A 18 -0.87 2.53 -17.05
N MET A 19 -0.40 3.28 -16.08
CA MET A 19 0.50 2.78 -15.06
C MET A 19 -0.28 2.51 -13.78
N VAL A 20 -0.11 1.32 -13.25
CA VAL A 20 -0.72 0.87 -12.00
C VAL A 20 0.37 0.30 -11.07
N PRO A 21 0.21 0.38 -9.73
CA PRO A 21 1.10 -0.32 -8.80
C PRO A 21 1.15 -1.83 -9.07
N GLU A 22 2.25 -2.49 -8.70
CA GLU A 22 2.39 -3.94 -8.91
C GLU A 22 1.25 -4.74 -8.24
N ILE A 23 0.81 -4.30 -7.05
CA ILE A 23 -0.31 -4.92 -6.32
C ILE A 23 -1.68 -4.72 -7.00
N ALA A 24 -1.84 -3.68 -7.80
CA ALA A 24 -3.09 -3.36 -8.51
C ALA A 24 -3.15 -3.98 -9.92
N LEU A 25 -2.03 -4.49 -10.45
CA LEU A 25 -1.98 -5.18 -11.74
C LEU A 25 -2.45 -6.63 -11.60
N THR A 26 -3.70 -6.80 -11.25
CA THR A 26 -4.33 -8.11 -11.07
C THR A 26 -4.84 -8.68 -12.40
N PRO A 27 -5.07 -10.00 -12.49
CA PRO A 27 -5.74 -10.60 -13.66
C PRO A 27 -7.10 -9.96 -13.96
N GLN A 28 -7.85 -9.54 -12.94
CA GLN A 28 -9.14 -8.85 -13.10
C GLN A 28 -8.95 -7.47 -13.75
N THR A 29 -7.99 -6.68 -13.28
CA THR A 29 -7.68 -5.38 -13.89
C THR A 29 -7.32 -5.55 -15.36
N LEU A 30 -6.45 -6.51 -15.69
CA LEU A 30 -6.09 -6.81 -17.07
C LEU A 30 -7.27 -7.32 -17.89
N ALA A 31 -8.18 -8.12 -17.31
CA ALA A 31 -9.38 -8.61 -17.98
C ALA A 31 -10.31 -7.47 -18.38
N ILE A 32 -10.47 -6.43 -17.56
CA ILE A 32 -11.26 -5.22 -17.88
C ILE A 32 -10.70 -4.54 -19.14
N PHE A 33 -9.39 -4.29 -19.18
CA PHE A 33 -8.75 -3.67 -20.35
C PHE A 33 -8.80 -4.55 -21.58
N LYS A 34 -8.45 -5.84 -21.47
CA LYS A 34 -8.48 -6.80 -22.58
C LYS A 34 -9.90 -7.04 -23.09
N GLY A 35 -10.89 -7.10 -22.21
CA GLY A 35 -12.30 -7.24 -22.58
C GLY A 35 -12.81 -6.07 -23.40
N ARG A 36 -12.38 -4.82 -23.07
CA ARG A 36 -12.81 -3.63 -23.81
C ARG A 36 -12.02 -3.38 -25.09
N TYR A 37 -10.71 -3.52 -25.06
CA TYR A 37 -9.81 -3.11 -26.15
C TYR A 37 -9.16 -4.28 -26.90
N GLY A 38 -9.37 -5.50 -26.44
CA GLY A 38 -8.90 -6.70 -27.12
C GLY A 38 -7.38 -6.71 -27.36
N LYS A 39 -7.00 -6.93 -28.61
CA LYS A 39 -5.60 -7.00 -29.06
C LYS A 39 -4.87 -5.66 -29.01
N GLN A 40 -5.57 -4.54 -28.86
CA GLN A 40 -4.96 -3.22 -28.74
C GLN A 40 -4.20 -3.02 -27.43
N VAL A 41 -4.36 -3.94 -26.46
CA VAL A 41 -3.69 -3.85 -25.15
C VAL A 41 -2.41 -4.67 -25.16
N ALA A 42 -1.29 -4.02 -24.85
CA ALA A 42 -0.02 -4.63 -24.49
C ALA A 42 0.21 -4.52 -22.97
N VAL A 43 0.89 -5.50 -22.38
CA VAL A 43 1.10 -5.57 -20.92
C VAL A 43 2.58 -5.52 -20.59
N PHE A 44 2.96 -4.64 -19.64
CA PHE A 44 4.35 -4.44 -19.22
C PHE A 44 4.51 -4.57 -17.71
N HIS A 45 5.11 -5.67 -17.23
CA HIS A 45 5.43 -5.86 -15.80
C HIS A 45 6.66 -6.75 -15.60
N SER A 46 7.18 -6.75 -14.39
CA SER A 46 8.42 -7.44 -14.01
C SER A 46 8.35 -8.97 -14.11
N ALA A 47 7.16 -9.55 -13.95
CA ALA A 47 6.97 -11.02 -13.96
C ALA A 47 6.93 -11.63 -15.38
N LEU A 48 6.89 -10.82 -16.45
CA LEU A 48 7.01 -11.33 -17.81
C LEU A 48 8.44 -11.82 -18.05
N SER A 49 8.57 -12.95 -18.76
CA SER A 49 9.84 -13.43 -19.28
C SER A 49 10.45 -12.43 -20.28
N MET A 50 11.72 -12.57 -20.57
CA MET A 50 12.42 -11.68 -21.52
C MET A 50 11.78 -11.78 -22.93
N GLY A 51 11.37 -12.98 -23.37
CA GLY A 51 10.68 -13.18 -24.63
C GLY A 51 9.35 -12.45 -24.69
N GLU A 52 8.49 -12.65 -23.71
CA GLU A 52 7.18 -11.98 -23.61
C GLU A 52 7.32 -10.46 -23.58
N ARG A 53 8.30 -9.92 -22.84
CA ARG A 53 8.57 -8.47 -22.84
C ARG A 53 8.96 -7.95 -24.21
N MET A 54 9.80 -8.71 -24.94
CA MET A 54 10.22 -8.35 -26.28
C MET A 54 9.06 -8.39 -27.26
N ASP A 55 8.18 -9.38 -27.15
CA ASP A 55 7.00 -9.51 -28.00
C ASP A 55 6.01 -8.36 -27.75
N GLU A 56 5.69 -8.05 -26.49
CA GLU A 56 4.84 -6.92 -26.16
C GLU A 56 5.47 -5.59 -26.61
N TRP A 57 6.79 -5.42 -26.45
CA TRP A 57 7.52 -4.25 -26.90
C TRP A 57 7.42 -4.06 -28.44
N LYS A 58 7.60 -5.15 -29.21
CA LYS A 58 7.48 -5.15 -30.69
C LYS A 58 6.05 -4.81 -31.12
N ARG A 59 5.03 -5.37 -30.47
CA ARG A 59 3.63 -5.07 -30.76
C ARG A 59 3.34 -3.56 -30.64
N VAL A 60 3.85 -2.91 -29.58
CA VAL A 60 3.71 -1.45 -29.42
C VAL A 60 4.50 -0.71 -30.49
N LYS A 61 5.76 -1.10 -30.75
CA LYS A 61 6.64 -0.44 -31.71
C LYS A 61 6.11 -0.53 -33.14
N ASN A 62 5.46 -1.64 -33.49
CA ASN A 62 4.87 -1.87 -34.81
C ASN A 62 3.46 -1.26 -34.95
N GLY A 63 2.92 -0.63 -33.91
CA GLY A 63 1.57 -0.07 -33.94
C GLY A 63 0.44 -1.10 -33.80
N GLU A 64 0.76 -2.36 -33.48
CA GLU A 64 -0.23 -3.43 -33.27
C GLU A 64 -0.99 -3.29 -31.94
N ALA A 65 -0.42 -2.56 -30.98
CA ALA A 65 -1.05 -2.23 -29.71
C ALA A 65 -0.96 -0.71 -29.46
N GLY A 66 -2.09 -0.08 -29.28
CA GLY A 66 -2.22 1.37 -29.02
C GLY A 66 -2.31 1.72 -27.53
N ILE A 67 -2.52 0.72 -26.66
CA ILE A 67 -2.69 0.92 -25.23
C ILE A 67 -1.69 -0.01 -24.50
N VAL A 68 -0.93 0.56 -23.58
CA VAL A 68 -0.06 -0.19 -22.67
C VAL A 68 -0.62 -0.10 -21.26
N VAL A 69 -0.80 -1.24 -20.61
CA VAL A 69 -1.13 -1.33 -19.18
C VAL A 69 0.03 -2.00 -18.47
N GLY A 70 0.54 -1.40 -17.41
CA GLY A 70 1.67 -2.02 -16.75
C GLY A 70 2.14 -1.31 -15.48
N THR A 71 3.22 -1.82 -14.92
CA THR A 71 3.84 -1.28 -13.73
C THR A 71 4.86 -0.18 -14.10
N ARG A 72 5.78 0.14 -13.20
CA ARG A 72 6.81 1.17 -13.39
C ARG A 72 7.51 1.14 -14.76
N CYS A 73 7.81 -0.05 -15.28
CA CYS A 73 8.50 -0.19 -16.56
C CYS A 73 7.67 0.21 -17.79
N ALA A 74 6.35 0.28 -17.66
CA ALA A 74 5.46 0.69 -18.74
C ALA A 74 5.74 2.12 -19.23
N VAL A 75 6.34 2.97 -18.38
CA VAL A 75 6.72 4.33 -18.78
C VAL A 75 7.69 4.38 -19.97
N PHE A 76 8.38 3.28 -20.29
CA PHE A 76 9.30 3.14 -21.42
C PHE A 76 8.70 2.50 -22.66
N ALA A 77 7.39 2.28 -22.70
CA ALA A 77 6.73 1.73 -23.89
C ALA A 77 7.05 2.57 -25.15
N PRO A 78 7.41 1.94 -26.28
CA PRO A 78 8.02 2.61 -27.43
C PRO A 78 7.02 3.31 -28.35
N PHE A 79 6.09 4.10 -27.80
CA PHE A 79 5.20 4.92 -28.60
C PHE A 79 5.94 6.06 -29.28
N GLU A 80 5.75 6.20 -30.58
CA GLU A 80 6.22 7.34 -31.37
C GLU A 80 5.28 8.55 -31.27
N ASN A 81 3.97 8.29 -31.14
CA ASN A 81 2.93 9.30 -31.01
C ASN A 81 2.14 9.06 -29.72
N LEU A 82 2.74 9.39 -28.58
CA LEU A 82 2.10 9.27 -27.27
C LEU A 82 1.08 10.39 -27.07
N GLY A 83 -0.12 10.05 -26.56
CA GLY A 83 -1.19 11.02 -26.28
C GLY A 83 -1.52 11.16 -24.81
N LEU A 84 -1.34 10.10 -24.03
CA LEU A 84 -1.79 10.08 -22.65
C LEU A 84 -0.92 9.12 -21.82
N ILE A 85 -0.54 9.58 -20.63
CA ILE A 85 -0.05 8.71 -19.55
C ILE A 85 -0.99 8.90 -18.35
N ILE A 86 -1.55 7.82 -17.87
CA ILE A 86 -2.28 7.77 -16.60
C ILE A 86 -1.40 7.05 -15.59
N MET A 87 -1.15 7.66 -14.45
CA MET A 87 -0.45 7.06 -13.33
C MET A 87 -1.44 6.97 -12.17
N ASP A 88 -1.94 5.76 -11.92
CA ASP A 88 -2.86 5.49 -10.81
C ASP A 88 -2.08 5.24 -9.53
N GLU A 89 -2.65 5.66 -8.37
CA GLU A 89 -1.98 5.65 -7.05
C GLU A 89 -0.57 6.26 -7.14
N GLU A 90 -0.47 7.50 -7.67
CA GLU A 90 0.80 8.17 -8.02
C GLU A 90 1.77 8.32 -6.83
N GLN A 91 1.27 8.27 -5.60
CA GLN A 91 2.05 8.35 -4.36
C GLN A 91 2.78 7.06 -4.03
N GLU A 92 2.47 5.94 -4.72
CA GLU A 92 3.08 4.65 -4.44
C GLU A 92 4.59 4.67 -4.68
N HIS A 93 5.35 4.26 -3.67
CA HIS A 93 6.82 4.26 -3.71
C HIS A 93 7.40 3.28 -4.73
N THR A 94 6.62 2.27 -5.17
CA THR A 94 7.03 1.30 -6.19
C THR A 94 7.32 1.93 -7.55
N TYR A 95 6.86 3.15 -7.80
CA TYR A 95 7.22 3.93 -8.98
C TYR A 95 8.65 4.47 -8.97
N LYS A 96 9.35 4.41 -7.83
CA LYS A 96 10.77 4.70 -7.74
C LYS A 96 11.59 3.43 -7.95
N SER A 97 12.61 3.49 -8.84
CA SER A 97 13.56 2.39 -8.99
C SER A 97 14.61 2.43 -7.89
N GLU A 98 14.76 1.34 -7.14
CA GLU A 98 15.81 1.19 -6.14
C GLU A 98 17.13 0.70 -6.73
N SER A 99 17.07 -0.05 -7.83
CA SER A 99 18.22 -0.53 -8.60
C SER A 99 18.68 0.47 -9.66
N ALA A 100 19.94 0.39 -10.06
CA ALA A 100 20.46 1.22 -11.15
C ALA A 100 19.90 0.79 -12.53
N PRO A 101 19.54 1.74 -13.38
CA PRO A 101 19.49 3.18 -13.16
C PRO A 101 18.34 3.57 -12.21
N ARG A 102 18.65 4.42 -11.24
CA ARG A 102 17.66 4.92 -10.29
C ARG A 102 16.86 6.06 -10.93
N TYR A 103 15.56 5.86 -11.10
CA TYR A 103 14.64 6.86 -11.65
C TYR A 103 13.31 6.81 -10.90
N HIS A 104 12.54 7.87 -11.02
CA HIS A 104 11.14 7.89 -10.63
C HIS A 104 10.27 7.93 -11.90
N ALA A 105 9.33 6.99 -12.05
CA ALA A 105 8.52 6.89 -13.26
C ALA A 105 7.71 8.15 -13.55
N ARG A 106 7.26 8.87 -12.51
CA ARG A 106 6.57 10.16 -12.65
C ARG A 106 7.43 11.21 -13.38
N ASP A 107 8.72 11.26 -13.10
CA ASP A 107 9.59 12.24 -13.73
C ASP A 107 9.89 11.88 -15.20
N VAL A 108 10.04 10.60 -15.48
CA VAL A 108 10.13 10.09 -16.86
C VAL A 108 8.82 10.37 -17.63
N ALA A 109 7.67 10.13 -17.01
CA ALA A 109 6.36 10.41 -17.60
C ALA A 109 6.19 11.89 -17.93
N LYS A 110 6.57 12.81 -17.01
CA LYS A 110 6.56 14.26 -17.26
C LYS A 110 7.41 14.63 -18.47
N PHE A 111 8.64 14.12 -18.50
CA PHE A 111 9.58 14.40 -19.61
C PHE A 111 9.00 13.91 -20.94
N ARG A 112 8.50 12.68 -21.01
CA ARG A 112 7.89 12.12 -22.21
C ARG A 112 6.66 12.88 -22.67
N CYS A 113 5.77 13.23 -21.73
CA CYS A 113 4.58 14.01 -22.06
C CYS A 113 4.93 15.40 -22.59
N ALA A 114 5.94 16.07 -22.00
CA ALA A 114 6.40 17.36 -22.49
C ALA A 114 6.98 17.27 -23.92
N GLN A 115 7.79 16.23 -24.21
CA GLN A 115 8.35 16.03 -25.55
C GLN A 115 7.34 15.73 -26.64
N GLN A 116 6.27 15.00 -26.30
CA GLN A 116 5.29 14.51 -27.30
C GLN A 116 3.95 15.25 -27.24
N ASN A 117 3.89 16.35 -26.49
CA ASN A 117 2.65 17.10 -26.26
C ASN A 117 1.50 16.17 -25.81
N ALA A 118 1.80 15.28 -24.88
CA ALA A 118 0.88 14.33 -24.30
C ALA A 118 0.35 14.80 -22.94
N LEU A 119 -0.82 14.33 -22.56
CA LEU A 119 -1.41 14.59 -21.26
C LEU A 119 -0.84 13.62 -20.22
N LEU A 120 -0.45 14.13 -19.05
CA LEU A 120 -0.13 13.32 -17.87
C LEU A 120 -1.22 13.48 -16.82
N ILE A 121 -1.80 12.37 -16.39
CA ILE A 121 -2.74 12.30 -15.28
C ILE A 121 -2.08 11.58 -14.12
N LEU A 122 -1.99 12.28 -12.99
CA LEU A 122 -1.60 11.73 -11.71
C LEU A 122 -2.87 11.54 -10.87
N ALA A 123 -3.26 10.30 -10.63
CA ALA A 123 -4.48 9.97 -9.91
C ALA A 123 -4.13 9.38 -8.54
N SER A 124 -4.87 9.81 -7.51
CA SER A 124 -4.70 9.32 -6.15
C SER A 124 -5.86 9.77 -5.26
N ALA A 125 -6.22 8.93 -4.30
CA ALA A 125 -7.06 9.33 -3.16
C ALA A 125 -6.24 10.07 -2.10
N THR A 126 -4.92 9.81 -2.03
CA THR A 126 -3.96 10.34 -1.06
C THR A 126 -2.70 10.82 -1.79
N PRO A 127 -2.76 11.93 -2.53
CA PRO A 127 -1.67 12.37 -3.39
C PRO A 127 -0.36 12.61 -2.62
N SER A 128 0.78 12.41 -3.28
CA SER A 128 2.08 12.73 -2.71
C SER A 128 2.16 14.23 -2.38
N VAL A 129 2.94 14.57 -1.34
CA VAL A 129 3.09 15.97 -0.90
C VAL A 129 3.60 16.85 -2.04
N GLU A 130 4.50 16.33 -2.86
CA GLU A 130 5.08 17.04 -4.00
C GLU A 130 4.04 17.33 -5.08
N SER A 131 3.22 16.35 -5.43
CA SER A 131 2.16 16.51 -6.43
C SER A 131 1.06 17.44 -5.94
N TYR A 132 0.66 17.30 -4.68
CA TYR A 132 -0.34 18.17 -4.08
C TYR A 132 0.17 19.62 -3.96
N ALA A 133 1.41 19.85 -3.53
CA ALA A 133 2.00 21.17 -3.50
C ALA A 133 2.12 21.80 -4.90
N ALA A 134 2.46 20.98 -5.92
CA ALA A 134 2.47 21.44 -7.30
C ALA A 134 1.09 21.85 -7.81
N ALA A 135 0.03 21.12 -7.42
CA ALA A 135 -1.35 21.48 -7.74
C ALA A 135 -1.78 22.76 -7.01
N LYS A 136 -1.47 22.89 -5.72
CA LYS A 136 -1.78 24.11 -4.94
C LYS A 136 -1.06 25.34 -5.46
N SER A 137 0.14 25.22 -6.00
CA SER A 137 0.90 26.33 -6.62
C SER A 137 0.49 26.64 -8.06
N GLY A 138 -0.53 25.94 -8.61
CA GLY A 138 -0.99 26.15 -9.98
C GLY A 138 -0.10 25.56 -11.07
N ARG A 139 0.94 24.80 -10.71
CA ARG A 139 1.79 24.08 -11.68
C ARG A 139 1.10 22.88 -12.30
N TYR A 140 0.14 22.29 -11.58
CA TYR A 140 -0.76 21.23 -12.06
C TYR A 140 -2.20 21.70 -11.98
N SER A 141 -3.03 21.24 -12.90
CA SER A 141 -4.47 21.40 -12.81
C SER A 141 -5.01 20.38 -11.79
N LEU A 142 -5.68 20.88 -10.74
CA LEU A 142 -6.28 20.03 -9.72
C LEU A 142 -7.74 19.73 -10.08
N ASN A 143 -8.03 18.46 -10.32
CA ASN A 143 -9.38 17.95 -10.51
C ASN A 143 -9.78 17.10 -9.31
N ARG A 144 -10.88 17.44 -8.64
CA ARG A 144 -11.36 16.71 -7.46
C ARG A 144 -12.64 15.96 -7.79
N LEU A 145 -12.73 14.74 -7.28
CA LEU A 145 -13.95 13.93 -7.29
C LEU A 145 -14.44 13.87 -5.83
N ASP A 146 -15.28 14.83 -5.46
CA ASP A 146 -15.70 15.00 -4.06
C ASP A 146 -16.89 14.09 -3.70
N GLU A 147 -17.61 13.57 -4.69
CA GLU A 147 -18.74 12.68 -4.49
C GLU A 147 -18.36 11.22 -4.64
N ARG A 148 -18.85 10.37 -3.76
CA ARG A 148 -18.72 8.93 -3.88
C ARG A 148 -19.72 8.37 -4.87
N TYR A 149 -19.36 7.29 -5.54
CA TYR A 149 -20.28 6.59 -6.44
C TYR A 149 -21.46 6.01 -5.64
N GLY A 150 -22.67 6.27 -6.12
CA GLY A 150 -23.91 5.86 -5.46
C GLY A 150 -24.17 6.61 -4.15
N ASN A 151 -24.81 5.94 -3.20
CA ASN A 151 -25.13 6.49 -1.87
C ASN A 151 -24.11 6.09 -0.80
N ALA A 152 -22.87 5.83 -1.16
CA ALA A 152 -21.84 5.40 -0.24
C ALA A 152 -21.48 6.54 0.74
N VAL A 153 -21.65 6.29 2.04
CA VAL A 153 -21.27 7.18 3.13
C VAL A 153 -19.85 6.86 3.62
N LEU A 154 -19.21 7.86 4.23
CA LEU A 154 -17.92 7.62 4.90
C LEU A 154 -18.17 6.80 6.16
N PRO A 155 -17.25 5.87 6.50
CA PRO A 155 -17.33 5.16 7.76
C PRO A 155 -17.13 6.12 8.93
N GLU A 156 -17.74 5.80 10.07
CA GLU A 156 -17.41 6.45 11.34
C GLU A 156 -15.99 6.05 11.75
N VAL A 157 -15.18 7.04 12.14
CA VAL A 157 -13.82 6.80 12.64
C VAL A 157 -13.78 7.06 14.14
N ILE A 158 -13.47 6.03 14.91
CA ILE A 158 -13.37 6.09 16.37
C ILE A 158 -11.91 5.91 16.76
N THR A 159 -11.38 6.87 17.51
CA THR A 159 -10.03 6.81 18.07
C THR A 159 -10.09 6.30 19.50
N VAL A 160 -9.21 5.37 19.86
CA VAL A 160 -9.10 4.81 21.21
C VAL A 160 -7.67 5.01 21.72
N ASP A 161 -7.53 5.61 22.91
CA ASP A 161 -6.24 5.73 23.59
C ASP A 161 -5.91 4.43 24.32
N LEU A 162 -4.85 3.76 23.87
CA LEU A 162 -4.40 2.51 24.51
C LEU A 162 -3.72 2.73 25.88
N CYS A 163 -3.28 3.95 26.21
CA CYS A 163 -2.78 4.27 27.55
C CYS A 163 -3.93 4.27 28.56
N GLU A 164 -5.08 4.84 28.20
CA GLU A 164 -6.29 4.79 29.04
C GLU A 164 -6.82 3.35 29.19
N GLU A 165 -6.80 2.56 28.11
CA GLU A 165 -7.16 1.15 28.17
C GLU A 165 -6.25 0.38 29.12
N ASN A 166 -4.94 0.63 29.09
CA ASN A 166 -3.97 0.01 29.97
C ASN A 166 -4.18 0.42 31.45
N ALA A 167 -4.40 1.70 31.71
CA ALA A 167 -4.71 2.22 33.03
C ALA A 167 -6.00 1.60 33.62
N ALA A 168 -6.97 1.29 32.75
CA ALA A 168 -8.21 0.60 33.11
C ALA A 168 -8.06 -0.94 33.19
N GLY A 169 -6.82 -1.47 33.09
CA GLY A 169 -6.49 -2.88 33.26
C GLY A 169 -6.50 -3.72 31.95
N ASN A 170 -6.84 -3.14 30.80
CA ASN A 170 -6.77 -3.83 29.53
C ASN A 170 -5.36 -3.73 28.93
N ARG A 171 -4.58 -4.81 29.03
CA ARG A 171 -3.20 -4.89 28.53
C ARG A 171 -3.06 -5.61 27.19
N THR A 172 -4.17 -5.84 26.47
CA THR A 172 -4.20 -6.51 25.19
C THR A 172 -4.04 -5.52 24.02
N ALA A 173 -3.80 -6.04 22.82
CA ALA A 173 -3.81 -5.24 21.61
C ALA A 173 -5.22 -4.80 21.19
N ILE A 174 -6.24 -5.50 21.70
CA ILE A 174 -7.64 -5.28 21.37
C ILE A 174 -8.27 -4.42 22.44
N SER A 175 -8.63 -3.17 22.11
CA SER A 175 -9.35 -2.30 23.03
C SER A 175 -10.74 -2.85 23.36
N ARG A 176 -11.29 -2.50 24.51
CA ARG A 176 -12.65 -2.88 24.90
C ARG A 176 -13.69 -2.42 23.88
N ARG A 177 -13.50 -1.21 23.33
CA ARG A 177 -14.37 -0.69 22.27
C ARG A 177 -14.28 -1.55 21.01
N LEU A 178 -13.07 -1.89 20.55
CA LEU A 178 -12.87 -2.75 19.38
C LEU A 178 -13.46 -4.14 19.60
N ALA A 179 -13.26 -4.73 20.78
CA ALA A 179 -13.85 -6.02 21.12
C ALA A 179 -15.39 -5.99 21.06
N ALA A 180 -16.02 -4.91 21.54
CA ALA A 180 -17.47 -4.75 21.48
C ALA A 180 -17.99 -4.66 20.03
N GLU A 181 -17.29 -3.90 19.15
CA GLU A 181 -17.70 -3.80 17.76
C GLU A 181 -17.46 -5.11 16.98
N LEU A 182 -16.35 -5.83 17.26
CA LEU A 182 -16.11 -7.15 16.68
C LEU A 182 -17.19 -8.16 17.09
N GLN A 183 -17.64 -8.13 18.36
CA GLN A 183 -18.72 -8.98 18.84
C GLN A 183 -20.03 -8.71 18.08
N LYS A 184 -20.39 -7.43 17.89
CA LYS A 184 -21.60 -7.05 17.14
C LYS A 184 -21.54 -7.55 15.69
N ASN A 185 -20.40 -7.38 15.01
CA ASN A 185 -20.22 -7.85 13.64
C ASN A 185 -20.34 -9.38 13.54
N LEU A 186 -19.76 -10.11 14.50
CA LEU A 186 -19.88 -11.57 14.55
C LEU A 186 -21.35 -12.02 14.76
N GLU A 187 -22.10 -11.36 15.65
CA GLU A 187 -23.51 -11.63 15.89
C GLU A 187 -24.39 -11.31 14.67
N ALA A 188 -24.02 -10.26 13.92
CA ALA A 188 -24.67 -9.88 12.68
C ALA A 188 -24.27 -10.77 11.47
N GLY A 189 -23.28 -11.66 11.63
CA GLY A 189 -22.72 -12.45 10.54
C GLY A 189 -21.88 -11.67 9.56
N GLU A 190 -21.41 -10.49 9.97
CA GLU A 190 -20.59 -9.61 9.16
C GLU A 190 -19.08 -9.90 9.29
N GLN A 191 -18.28 -9.36 8.39
CA GLN A 191 -16.83 -9.54 8.35
C GLN A 191 -16.13 -8.32 8.94
N SER A 192 -14.97 -8.56 9.58
CA SER A 192 -14.11 -7.50 10.13
C SER A 192 -12.69 -7.64 9.59
N ILE A 193 -12.09 -6.52 9.19
CA ILE A 193 -10.70 -6.46 8.74
C ILE A 193 -9.88 -5.70 9.77
N LEU A 194 -8.89 -6.36 10.35
CA LEU A 194 -7.93 -5.76 11.27
C LEU A 194 -6.61 -5.47 10.54
N LEU A 195 -6.29 -4.20 10.36
CA LEU A 195 -5.05 -3.77 9.72
C LEU A 195 -3.98 -3.51 10.77
N MET A 196 -2.90 -4.29 10.72
CA MET A 196 -1.70 -4.07 11.49
C MET A 196 -0.66 -3.38 10.62
N ASN A 197 -0.40 -2.10 10.87
CA ASN A 197 0.54 -1.30 10.05
C ASN A 197 2.02 -1.66 10.30
N ARG A 198 2.32 -2.82 10.90
CA ARG A 198 3.70 -3.17 11.25
C ARG A 198 4.09 -4.56 10.77
N ARG A 199 5.07 -4.60 9.86
CA ARG A 199 5.78 -5.82 9.50
C ARG A 199 6.85 -6.12 10.56
N GLY A 200 6.92 -7.37 11.03
CA GLY A 200 8.07 -7.97 11.70
C GLY A 200 8.24 -7.69 13.18
N TYR A 201 9.13 -8.45 13.78
CA TYR A 201 9.55 -8.49 15.18
C TYR A 201 10.28 -7.24 15.71
N HIS A 202 10.26 -6.12 15.03
CA HIS A 202 10.93 -4.91 15.51
C HIS A 202 10.12 -4.28 16.65
N THR A 203 10.37 -4.78 17.83
CA THR A 203 9.79 -4.26 19.06
C THR A 203 10.45 -2.93 19.40
N PHE A 204 9.75 -1.83 19.16
CA PHE A 204 10.12 -0.59 19.81
C PHE A 204 9.78 -0.69 21.29
N VAL A 205 10.45 0.09 22.08
CA VAL A 205 10.26 0.09 23.51
C VAL A 205 9.49 1.35 23.88
N ALA A 206 8.37 1.17 24.58
CA ALA A 206 7.53 2.26 25.03
C ALA A 206 7.05 2.04 26.47
N CYS A 207 6.82 3.13 27.17
CA CYS A 207 6.16 3.11 28.46
C CYS A 207 4.65 2.90 28.25
N ARG A 208 4.07 1.92 28.92
CA ARG A 208 2.64 1.66 28.87
C ARG A 208 1.81 2.64 29.68
N SER A 209 2.42 3.30 30.67
CA SER A 209 1.75 4.26 31.54
C SER A 209 1.56 5.62 30.87
N CYS A 210 2.61 6.15 30.20
CA CYS A 210 2.56 7.49 29.59
C CYS A 210 2.68 7.51 28.07
N GLY A 211 2.92 6.35 27.40
CA GLY A 211 3.08 6.28 25.96
C GLY A 211 4.46 6.71 25.44
N HIS A 212 5.39 7.16 26.30
CA HIS A 212 6.72 7.58 25.87
C HIS A 212 7.46 6.45 25.12
N VAL A 213 7.94 6.76 23.91
CA VAL A 213 8.71 5.83 23.07
C VAL A 213 10.19 6.12 23.26
N VAL A 214 10.98 5.09 23.57
CA VAL A 214 12.44 5.24 23.70
C VAL A 214 13.06 5.45 22.33
N THR A 215 13.65 6.63 22.11
CA THR A 215 14.21 7.06 20.82
C THR A 215 15.73 7.16 20.87
N CYS A 216 16.36 7.03 19.70
CA CYS A 216 17.79 7.23 19.53
C CYS A 216 18.14 8.72 19.71
N PRO A 217 19.12 9.07 20.58
CA PRO A 217 19.50 10.45 20.79
C PRO A 217 20.13 11.11 19.55
N ASN A 218 20.69 10.31 18.63
CA ASN A 218 21.34 10.80 17.42
C ASN A 218 20.41 10.94 16.22
N CYS A 219 19.37 10.09 16.14
CA CYS A 219 18.52 9.97 14.94
C CYS A 219 17.04 10.25 15.21
N SER A 220 16.63 10.39 16.49
CA SER A 220 15.24 10.58 16.92
C SER A 220 14.26 9.47 16.45
N ILE A 221 14.77 8.33 15.98
CA ILE A 221 13.97 7.16 15.64
C ILE A 221 13.85 6.21 16.82
N SER A 222 12.80 5.42 16.88
CA SER A 222 12.59 4.44 17.97
C SER A 222 13.72 3.42 18.02
N LEU A 223 14.23 3.13 19.22
CA LEU A 223 15.20 2.05 19.44
C LEU A 223 14.50 0.69 19.39
N THR A 224 15.22 -0.31 18.88
CA THR A 224 14.77 -1.70 18.79
C THR A 224 15.43 -2.53 19.89
N TYR A 225 14.64 -3.31 20.60
CA TYR A 225 15.19 -4.24 21.60
C TYR A 225 15.70 -5.52 20.95
N HIS A 226 16.93 -5.89 21.26
CA HIS A 226 17.57 -7.12 20.84
C HIS A 226 17.66 -8.11 22.00
N ARG A 227 16.81 -9.12 21.99
CA ARG A 227 16.70 -10.11 23.06
C ARG A 227 18.03 -10.88 23.28
N ALA A 228 18.82 -11.08 22.23
CA ALA A 228 20.07 -11.84 22.29
C ALA A 228 21.13 -11.20 23.20
N ASN A 229 21.13 -9.87 23.32
CA ASN A 229 22.13 -9.12 24.10
C ASN A 229 21.52 -8.21 25.17
N GLY A 230 20.18 -8.19 25.32
CA GLY A 230 19.48 -7.37 26.30
C GLY A 230 19.60 -5.85 26.08
N ARG A 231 19.91 -5.41 24.84
CA ARG A 231 20.19 -4.01 24.54
C ARG A 231 19.16 -3.40 23.60
N LEU A 232 19.02 -2.10 23.72
CA LEU A 232 18.34 -1.25 22.76
C LEU A 232 19.35 -0.82 21.69
N MET A 233 18.96 -0.89 20.41
CA MET A 233 19.84 -0.55 19.30
C MET A 233 19.12 0.30 18.26
N CYS A 234 19.82 1.27 17.71
CA CYS A 234 19.41 2.03 16.56
C CYS A 234 19.93 1.37 15.27
N HIS A 235 19.05 0.87 14.42
CA HIS A 235 19.43 0.26 13.13
C HIS A 235 19.91 1.27 12.09
N TYR A 236 19.81 2.56 12.37
CA TYR A 236 20.26 3.61 11.46
C TYR A 236 21.70 4.05 11.72
N CYS A 237 22.05 4.36 12.97
CA CYS A 237 23.39 4.85 13.32
C CYS A 237 24.22 3.89 14.17
N GLY A 238 23.68 2.73 14.55
CA GLY A 238 24.37 1.76 15.39
C GLY A 238 24.42 2.11 16.89
N TYR A 239 23.84 3.23 17.33
CA TYR A 239 23.77 3.56 18.75
C TYR A 239 23.15 2.43 19.54
N SER A 240 23.69 2.14 20.74
CA SER A 240 23.20 1.06 21.58
C SER A 240 23.33 1.39 23.05
N GLU A 241 22.27 1.11 23.82
CA GLU A 241 22.23 1.26 25.28
C GLU A 241 21.59 0.04 25.95
N PRO A 242 21.86 -0.20 27.26
CA PRO A 242 21.16 -1.23 28.01
C PRO A 242 19.66 -0.96 28.08
N PHE A 243 18.86 -2.03 28.05
CA PHE A 243 17.43 -1.92 28.31
C PHE A 243 17.20 -1.49 29.78
N ARG A 244 16.29 -0.54 29.98
CA ARG A 244 15.80 -0.11 31.29
C ARG A 244 14.29 -0.25 31.32
N ASP A 245 13.75 -0.77 32.40
CA ASP A 245 12.30 -0.90 32.61
C ASP A 245 11.65 0.37 33.18
N THR A 246 12.46 1.32 33.65
CA THR A 246 12.01 2.60 34.18
C THR A 246 11.91 3.64 33.09
N CYS A 247 10.77 4.30 33.01
CA CYS A 247 10.51 5.33 32.02
C CYS A 247 11.27 6.62 32.36
N PRO A 248 12.02 7.23 31.43
CA PRO A 248 12.71 8.50 31.67
C PRO A 248 11.75 9.68 31.81
N GLU A 249 10.52 9.60 31.28
CA GLU A 249 9.53 10.69 31.33
C GLU A 249 8.68 10.67 32.59
N CYS A 250 8.07 9.53 32.94
CA CYS A 250 7.14 9.46 34.06
C CYS A 250 7.68 8.73 35.29
N GLY A 251 8.87 8.12 35.21
CA GLY A 251 9.50 7.40 36.31
C GLY A 251 8.90 6.02 36.61
N GLU A 252 7.83 5.62 35.96
CA GLU A 252 7.18 4.33 36.18
C GLU A 252 8.00 3.15 35.61
N GLN A 253 7.96 2.03 36.33
CA GLN A 253 8.62 0.78 35.91
C GLN A 253 7.72 -0.05 34.98
N ASP A 254 7.24 0.57 33.90
CA ASP A 254 6.33 -0.06 32.92
C ASP A 254 6.80 0.16 31.46
N VAL A 255 8.11 0.27 31.30
CA VAL A 255 8.72 0.27 29.96
C VAL A 255 8.78 -1.17 29.45
N ARG A 256 8.08 -1.43 28.35
CA ARG A 256 7.97 -2.77 27.76
C ARG A 256 8.22 -2.73 26.26
N TYR A 257 8.46 -3.89 25.72
CA TYR A 257 8.47 -4.06 24.27
C TYR A 257 7.05 -3.77 23.77
N ALA A 258 6.89 -2.68 23.04
CA ALA A 258 5.66 -2.33 22.39
C ALA A 258 5.73 -2.83 20.93
N GLY A 259 4.96 -3.82 20.63
CA GLY A 259 4.83 -4.38 19.30
C GLY A 259 3.94 -5.61 19.39
N PHE A 260 2.74 -5.47 18.88
CA PHE A 260 1.86 -6.61 18.69
C PHE A 260 2.15 -7.15 17.28
N GLY A 261 2.77 -8.32 17.17
CA GLY A 261 2.85 -9.03 15.90
C GLY A 261 1.47 -9.57 15.51
N THR A 262 1.24 -9.78 14.23
CA THR A 262 -0.01 -10.38 13.71
C THR A 262 -0.37 -11.69 14.41
N GLN A 263 0.62 -12.51 14.74
CA GLN A 263 0.42 -13.76 15.48
C GLN A 263 -0.17 -13.52 16.88
N ARG A 264 0.34 -12.54 17.63
CA ARG A 264 -0.19 -12.25 18.96
C ARG A 264 -1.63 -11.73 18.92
N VAL A 265 -1.94 -10.90 17.91
CA VAL A 265 -3.32 -10.42 17.72
C VAL A 265 -4.25 -11.58 17.37
N GLU A 266 -3.81 -12.53 16.54
CA GLU A 266 -4.54 -13.76 16.24
C GLU A 266 -4.82 -14.57 17.50
N GLU A 267 -3.80 -14.78 18.35
CA GLU A 267 -3.93 -15.50 19.64
C GLU A 267 -4.91 -14.79 20.60
N GLU A 268 -4.82 -13.47 20.74
CA GLU A 268 -5.73 -12.67 21.57
C GLU A 268 -7.17 -12.72 21.05
N LEU A 269 -7.36 -12.64 19.73
CA LEU A 269 -8.68 -12.79 19.10
C LEU A 269 -9.27 -14.20 19.28
N ALA A 270 -8.45 -15.24 19.18
CA ALA A 270 -8.91 -16.61 19.39
C ALA A 270 -9.38 -16.87 20.85
N LEU A 271 -8.75 -16.20 21.82
CA LEU A 271 -9.17 -16.25 23.21
C LEU A 271 -10.47 -15.46 23.44
N LEU A 272 -10.61 -14.26 22.83
CA LEU A 272 -11.79 -13.43 22.98
C LEU A 272 -13.01 -13.98 22.23
N PHE A 273 -12.78 -14.57 21.06
CA PHE A 273 -13.82 -15.04 20.15
C PHE A 273 -13.57 -16.48 19.67
N PRO A 274 -13.72 -17.51 20.53
CA PRO A 274 -13.36 -18.89 20.20
C PRO A 274 -14.16 -19.51 19.04
N LYS A 275 -15.29 -18.92 18.69
CA LYS A 275 -16.14 -19.38 17.57
C LYS A 275 -15.88 -18.62 16.27
N ALA A 276 -15.08 -17.57 16.29
CA ALA A 276 -14.78 -16.78 15.10
C ALA A 276 -13.80 -17.53 14.19
N ARG A 277 -14.01 -17.42 12.89
CA ARG A 277 -13.02 -17.85 11.90
C ARG A 277 -12.03 -16.71 11.68
N ILE A 278 -10.78 -16.89 12.10
CA ILE A 278 -9.72 -15.89 12.01
C ILE A 278 -8.78 -16.30 10.88
N LEU A 279 -8.51 -15.37 9.96
CA LEU A 279 -7.56 -15.55 8.89
C LEU A 279 -6.43 -14.52 9.04
N ARG A 280 -5.21 -14.99 9.29
CA ARG A 280 -4.02 -14.14 9.33
C ARG A 280 -3.39 -14.03 7.93
N MET A 281 -3.13 -12.80 7.51
CA MET A 281 -2.46 -12.49 6.25
C MET A 281 -1.21 -11.66 6.52
N ASP A 282 -0.05 -12.28 6.45
CA ASP A 282 1.26 -11.63 6.55
C ASP A 282 2.26 -12.27 5.56
N ALA A 283 3.48 -11.72 5.50
CA ALA A 283 4.49 -12.21 4.57
C ALA A 283 4.84 -13.70 4.79
N ASP A 284 4.80 -14.16 6.05
CA ASP A 284 5.16 -15.53 6.39
C ASP A 284 4.06 -16.53 5.99
N THR A 285 2.79 -16.13 6.15
CA THR A 285 1.63 -16.96 5.76
C THR A 285 1.38 -16.93 4.26
N THR A 286 1.70 -15.83 3.58
CA THR A 286 1.44 -15.68 2.13
C THR A 286 2.44 -16.39 1.23
N MET A 287 3.62 -16.75 1.74
CA MET A 287 4.59 -17.59 1.03
C MET A 287 4.26 -19.09 1.06
N ALA A 288 3.34 -19.53 1.91
CA ALA A 288 2.90 -20.91 1.95
C ALA A 288 1.93 -21.21 0.81
N VAL A 289 2.05 -22.40 0.21
CA VAL A 289 1.24 -22.89 -0.93
C VAL A 289 -0.28 -22.82 -0.70
N SER A 290 -0.73 -22.79 0.55
CA SER A 290 -2.14 -22.64 0.94
C SER A 290 -2.76 -21.28 0.59
N TYR A 291 -1.96 -20.21 0.45
CA TYR A 291 -2.48 -18.87 0.12
C TYR A 291 -2.92 -18.73 -1.33
N THR A 292 -2.29 -19.42 -2.26
CA THR A 292 -2.71 -19.47 -3.66
C THR A 292 -4.09 -20.07 -3.83
N HIS A 293 -4.49 -21.01 -2.96
CA HIS A 293 -5.83 -21.59 -2.95
C HIS A 293 -6.90 -20.65 -2.36
N LEU A 294 -6.57 -19.83 -1.36
CA LEU A 294 -7.49 -18.84 -0.79
C LEU A 294 -7.82 -17.74 -1.80
N ARG A 295 -6.82 -17.23 -2.53
CA ARG A 295 -7.05 -16.29 -3.65
C ARG A 295 -7.94 -16.87 -4.77
N ALA A 296 -7.81 -18.15 -5.05
CA ALA A 296 -8.62 -18.82 -6.07
C ALA A 296 -10.10 -18.98 -5.63
N HIS A 297 -10.39 -19.00 -4.33
CA HIS A 297 -11.75 -19.07 -3.80
C HIS A 297 -12.47 -17.72 -3.74
N GLU A 298 -11.77 -16.62 -3.43
CA GLU A 298 -12.36 -15.28 -3.45
C GLU A 298 -12.81 -14.82 -4.85
N THR A 299 -12.15 -15.30 -5.90
CA THR A 299 -12.52 -14.97 -7.27
C THR A 299 -13.68 -15.79 -7.86
N ARG A 300 -14.23 -16.77 -7.11
CA ARG A 300 -15.33 -17.62 -7.58
C ARG A 300 -16.72 -17.21 -7.11
N HIS A 301 -16.84 -16.25 -6.21
CA HIS A 301 -18.13 -15.86 -5.63
C HIS A 301 -18.73 -14.55 -6.16
N ASP A 302 -18.05 -13.86 -7.09
CA ASP A 302 -18.52 -12.59 -7.69
C ASP A 302 -18.72 -12.71 -9.22
N LEU A 303 -19.29 -13.80 -9.69
CA LEU A 303 -19.79 -13.95 -11.07
C LEU A 303 -21.27 -14.37 -11.03
#